data_192180f75912098f44d9350937be439f
#
_entry.id   192180f75912098f44d9350937be439f
#
_cell.length_a   1.000
_cell.length_b   1.000
_cell.length_c   1.000
_cell.angle_alpha   90.00
_cell.angle_beta   90.00
_cell.angle_gamma   90.00
#
_symmetry.space_group_name_H-M   'P 1'
#
loop_
_entity.id
_entity.type
_entity.pdbx_description
1 polymer ?
#
loop_
_entity_poly.entity_id
_entity_poly.type
_entity_poly.pdbx_seq_one_letter_code
_entity_poly.pdbx_strand_id
1 'polypeptide(L)'
;MRTMVIGRYGPPEVFEIRESPEPTPKSGEALVRVHAVGVGFADLMQRMGIYPGTPKPPFVPGLEVAGVVERVSASSPSDRPLQVGERVVALPKFSGYAERVAAPAERIFRLPERISFEEAAAIPVNYLTAYHTMFVMGNLQPGDRILVHGVAGGVGGAAVQLAKAHNLTVFGTASTAKQGFLRQIGVDHPIDYTCEDFVDVVRRTVPEGIEMVMDPIGGKSFTRSYRCLGPMGRLAIYGFSAAAGPEGKRSLWRAAKAYIATRRYHPLKLMGDNTAIIGVHLGHLETRSAILAKELDELFQLYSSGKIKPVIGKTFPLEEAAAAHRYIHSAQHVGKVVLHVA
;
A
#
# COMPACT_ATOMS: atom_id res chain seq x y z
N MET A 1 -7.18 24.25 -12.51
CA MET A 1 -6.87 22.83 -12.69
C MET A 1 -7.94 21.97 -12.06
N ARG A 2 -8.23 20.80 -12.65
CA ARG A 2 -9.24 19.87 -12.11
C ARG A 2 -8.69 19.12 -10.90
N THR A 3 -9.51 18.97 -9.87
CA THR A 3 -9.23 18.22 -8.65
C THR A 3 -10.43 17.40 -8.21
N MET A 4 -10.20 16.22 -7.66
CA MET A 4 -11.25 15.43 -7.01
C MET A 4 -11.24 15.69 -5.51
N VAL A 5 -12.28 16.34 -5.03
CA VAL A 5 -12.41 16.79 -3.63
C VAL A 5 -13.34 15.86 -2.86
N ILE A 6 -12.95 15.50 -1.65
CA ILE A 6 -13.84 14.89 -0.66
C ILE A 6 -14.51 16.02 0.10
N GLY A 7 -15.78 16.35 -0.26
CA GLY A 7 -16.53 17.43 0.35
C GLY A 7 -16.99 17.15 1.79
N ARG A 8 -17.18 15.86 2.12
CA ARG A 8 -17.53 15.34 3.45
C ARG A 8 -17.08 13.89 3.59
N TYR A 9 -16.89 13.40 4.80
CA TYR A 9 -16.64 11.97 4.98
C TYR A 9 -17.87 11.13 4.63
N GLY A 10 -17.69 10.00 3.96
CA GLY A 10 -18.82 9.16 3.59
C GLY A 10 -18.55 8.12 2.49
N PRO A 11 -19.62 7.67 1.81
CA PRO A 11 -19.53 6.72 0.69
C PRO A 11 -18.87 7.35 -0.55
N PRO A 12 -18.58 6.59 -1.61
CA PRO A 12 -17.86 7.10 -2.80
C PRO A 12 -18.50 8.34 -3.47
N GLU A 13 -19.78 8.53 -3.32
CA GLU A 13 -20.57 9.65 -3.89
C GLU A 13 -20.26 11.01 -3.26
N VAL A 14 -19.39 11.07 -2.24
CA VAL A 14 -18.92 12.33 -1.64
C VAL A 14 -17.82 13.02 -2.45
N PHE A 15 -17.31 12.37 -3.50
CA PHE A 15 -16.36 12.99 -4.41
C PHE A 15 -17.05 14.06 -5.25
N GLU A 16 -16.38 15.19 -5.36
CA GLU A 16 -16.78 16.33 -6.17
C GLU A 16 -15.60 16.71 -7.07
N ILE A 17 -15.88 16.89 -8.36
CA ILE A 17 -14.89 17.53 -9.24
C ILE A 17 -14.95 19.03 -9.01
N ARG A 18 -13.79 19.67 -8.84
CA ARG A 18 -13.70 21.13 -8.66
C ARG A 18 -12.57 21.70 -9.49
N GLU A 19 -12.80 22.92 -9.99
CA GLU A 19 -11.72 23.77 -10.48
C GLU A 19 -11.01 24.42 -9.29
N SER A 20 -9.72 24.17 -9.15
CA SER A 20 -8.88 24.71 -8.09
C SER A 20 -7.72 25.52 -8.66
N PRO A 21 -7.21 26.52 -7.95
CA PRO A 21 -5.97 27.19 -8.33
C PRO A 21 -4.81 26.18 -8.46
N GLU A 22 -3.89 26.44 -9.36
CA GLU A 22 -2.68 25.65 -9.46
C GLU A 22 -1.80 25.88 -8.21
N PRO A 23 -1.28 24.80 -7.58
CA PRO A 23 -0.43 24.98 -6.41
C PRO A 23 0.92 25.63 -6.78
N THR A 24 1.33 26.58 -5.97
CA THR A 24 2.66 27.19 -6.09
C THR A 24 3.62 26.42 -5.18
N PRO A 25 4.67 25.79 -5.70
CA PRO A 25 5.63 25.07 -4.88
C PRO A 25 6.36 26.02 -3.94
N LYS A 26 6.40 25.67 -2.65
CA LYS A 26 7.15 26.38 -1.62
C LYS A 26 8.65 26.08 -1.75
N SER A 27 9.47 26.79 -0.95
CA SER A 27 10.90 26.45 -0.83
C SER A 27 11.09 24.97 -0.48
N GLY A 28 11.92 24.26 -1.23
CA GLY A 28 12.16 22.83 -1.07
C GLY A 28 11.11 21.91 -1.73
N GLU A 29 10.11 22.47 -2.43
CA GLU A 29 9.11 21.69 -3.16
C GLU A 29 9.32 21.77 -4.67
N ALA A 30 8.75 20.81 -5.39
CA ALA A 30 8.57 20.86 -6.84
C ALA A 30 7.11 20.64 -7.22
N LEU A 31 6.70 21.21 -8.34
CA LEU A 31 5.42 21.00 -8.97
C LEU A 31 5.52 19.86 -9.98
N VAL A 32 4.66 18.88 -9.81
CA VAL A 32 4.57 17.72 -10.72
C VAL A 32 3.24 17.79 -11.46
N ARG A 33 3.30 17.74 -12.79
CA ARG A 33 2.14 17.45 -13.63
C ARG A 33 1.87 15.96 -13.56
N VAL A 34 0.68 15.63 -13.06
CA VAL A 34 0.26 14.26 -12.80
C VAL A 34 -0.24 13.60 -14.09
N HIS A 35 0.21 12.38 -14.34
CA HIS A 35 -0.26 11.51 -15.42
C HIS A 35 -1.02 10.30 -14.88
N ALA A 36 -0.61 9.80 -13.71
CA ALA A 36 -1.27 8.67 -13.07
C ALA A 36 -1.27 8.80 -11.55
N VAL A 37 -2.33 8.35 -10.92
CA VAL A 37 -2.50 8.34 -9.46
C VAL A 37 -2.77 6.91 -9.01
N GLY A 38 -2.00 6.42 -8.06
CA GLY A 38 -2.26 5.13 -7.44
C GLY A 38 -3.38 5.21 -6.41
N VAL A 39 -4.44 4.41 -6.59
CA VAL A 39 -5.54 4.31 -5.62
C VAL A 39 -5.32 3.12 -4.70
N GLY A 40 -5.28 3.37 -3.40
CA GLY A 40 -5.08 2.34 -2.38
C GLY A 40 -6.19 2.29 -1.34
N PHE A 41 -6.16 1.26 -0.48
CA PHE A 41 -7.13 1.13 0.60
C PHE A 41 -7.02 2.29 1.61
N ALA A 42 -5.83 2.90 1.75
CA ALA A 42 -5.63 4.09 2.57
C ALA A 42 -6.48 5.29 2.09
N ASP A 43 -6.62 5.48 0.78
CA ASP A 43 -7.45 6.55 0.21
C ASP A 43 -8.95 6.32 0.53
N LEU A 44 -9.37 5.04 0.54
CA LEU A 44 -10.72 4.70 0.96
C LEU A 44 -10.95 5.03 2.44
N MET A 45 -9.96 4.73 3.29
CA MET A 45 -10.02 5.06 4.72
C MET A 45 -9.98 6.58 4.96
N GLN A 46 -9.21 7.34 4.16
CA GLN A 46 -9.23 8.82 4.18
C GLN A 46 -10.63 9.35 3.88
N ARG A 47 -11.25 8.87 2.81
CA ARG A 47 -12.61 9.27 2.43
C ARG A 47 -13.63 8.96 3.53
N MET A 48 -13.46 7.88 4.25
CA MET A 48 -14.31 7.51 5.39
C MET A 48 -13.96 8.28 6.68
N GLY A 49 -12.86 9.04 6.71
CA GLY A 49 -12.40 9.78 7.90
C GLY A 49 -11.91 8.88 9.03
N ILE A 50 -11.36 7.70 8.71
CA ILE A 50 -10.81 6.74 9.67
C ILE A 50 -9.32 6.46 9.46
N TYR A 51 -8.68 7.11 8.48
CA TYR A 51 -7.23 7.03 8.28
C TYR A 51 -6.54 8.07 9.18
N PRO A 52 -5.48 7.69 9.93
CA PRO A 52 -4.78 8.62 10.80
C PRO A 52 -4.22 9.83 10.04
N GLY A 53 -4.37 11.03 10.63
CA GLY A 53 -3.87 12.27 10.04
C GLY A 53 -4.66 12.81 8.85
N THR A 54 -5.81 12.22 8.52
CA THR A 54 -6.70 12.73 7.44
C THR A 54 -7.16 14.15 7.76
N PRO A 55 -7.01 15.11 6.82
CA PRO A 55 -7.55 16.47 6.98
C PRO A 55 -9.08 16.46 7.13
N LYS A 56 -9.60 17.48 7.79
CA LYS A 56 -11.06 17.71 7.79
C LYS A 56 -11.52 18.07 6.37
N PRO A 57 -12.66 17.55 5.90
CA PRO A 57 -13.24 17.97 4.63
C PRO A 57 -13.56 19.48 4.61
N PRO A 58 -13.45 20.16 3.44
CA PRO A 58 -13.09 19.59 2.14
C PRO A 58 -11.58 19.40 1.97
N PHE A 59 -11.13 18.32 1.30
CA PHE A 59 -9.73 18.09 0.94
C PHE A 59 -9.59 17.21 -0.31
N VAL A 60 -8.43 17.27 -0.96
CA VAL A 60 -8.06 16.41 -2.08
C VAL A 60 -7.27 15.22 -1.52
N PRO A 61 -7.69 13.95 -1.74
CA PRO A 61 -6.94 12.77 -1.32
C PRO A 61 -5.81 12.43 -2.29
N GLY A 62 -5.14 11.31 -2.04
CA GLY A 62 -4.11 10.73 -2.92
C GLY A 62 -2.71 10.81 -2.34
N LEU A 63 -2.12 9.64 -2.14
CA LEU A 63 -0.84 9.45 -1.44
C LEU A 63 0.34 9.27 -2.39
N GLU A 64 0.08 8.91 -3.65
CA GLU A 64 1.11 8.61 -4.64
C GLU A 64 0.67 9.01 -6.04
N VAL A 65 1.58 9.61 -6.78
CA VAL A 65 1.37 10.01 -8.17
C VAL A 65 2.60 9.71 -9.01
N ALA A 66 2.40 9.53 -10.32
CA ALA A 66 3.48 9.52 -11.30
C ALA A 66 3.23 10.63 -12.33
N GLY A 67 4.28 11.29 -12.76
CA GLY A 67 4.14 12.40 -13.68
C GLY A 67 5.49 13.01 -14.09
N VAL A 68 5.44 14.28 -14.47
CA VAL A 68 6.60 15.05 -14.97
C VAL A 68 6.77 16.32 -14.13
N VAL A 69 8.00 16.62 -13.76
CA VAL A 69 8.34 17.86 -13.05
C VAL A 69 8.10 19.05 -13.96
N GLU A 70 7.23 19.98 -13.56
CA GLU A 70 6.95 21.23 -14.31
C GLU A 70 7.70 22.44 -13.75
N ARG A 71 7.88 22.51 -12.44
CA ARG A 71 8.62 23.61 -11.77
C ARG A 71 9.38 23.07 -10.57
N VAL A 72 10.54 23.63 -10.31
CA VAL A 72 11.35 23.36 -9.10
C VAL A 72 11.57 24.66 -8.37
N SER A 73 11.36 24.70 -7.06
CA SER A 73 11.68 25.87 -6.25
C SER A 73 13.20 25.98 -6.04
N ALA A 74 13.70 27.21 -5.91
CA ALA A 74 15.13 27.54 -5.92
C ALA A 74 15.99 26.94 -4.78
N SER A 75 15.42 26.26 -3.82
CA SER A 75 16.09 25.80 -2.58
C SER A 75 15.89 24.30 -2.33
N SER A 76 16.16 23.45 -3.34
CA SER A 76 16.15 21.99 -3.11
C SER A 76 17.51 21.54 -2.57
N PRO A 77 17.63 21.12 -1.31
CA PRO A 77 18.88 20.58 -0.75
C PRO A 77 19.05 19.13 -1.21
N SER A 78 19.65 18.93 -2.37
CA SER A 78 19.95 17.58 -2.90
C SER A 78 21.23 17.63 -3.71
N ASP A 79 22.09 16.63 -3.54
CA ASP A 79 23.28 16.42 -4.38
C ASP A 79 22.92 16.18 -5.86
N ARG A 80 21.65 15.84 -6.14
CA ARG A 80 21.08 15.69 -7.49
C ARG A 80 19.75 16.46 -7.57
N PRO A 81 19.78 17.80 -7.81
CA PRO A 81 18.57 18.60 -7.88
C PRO A 81 17.65 18.12 -9.01
N LEU A 82 16.34 18.12 -8.74
CA LEU A 82 15.33 17.81 -9.74
C LEU A 82 15.39 18.82 -10.90
N GLN A 83 15.10 18.34 -12.10
CA GLN A 83 15.04 19.16 -13.30
C GLN A 83 13.64 19.14 -13.92
N VAL A 84 13.24 20.25 -14.52
CA VAL A 84 12.00 20.33 -15.30
C VAL A 84 12.07 19.35 -16.47
N GLY A 85 10.99 18.62 -16.70
CA GLY A 85 10.89 17.57 -17.71
C GLY A 85 11.24 16.17 -17.20
N GLU A 86 11.79 16.01 -16.00
CA GLU A 86 12.07 14.69 -15.45
C GLU A 86 10.79 13.91 -15.14
N ARG A 87 10.79 12.63 -15.51
CA ARG A 87 9.74 11.66 -15.16
C ARG A 87 9.94 11.18 -13.73
N VAL A 88 8.90 11.28 -12.92
CA VAL A 88 9.01 11.03 -11.47
C VAL A 88 7.80 10.32 -10.90
N VAL A 89 7.98 9.68 -9.75
CA VAL A 89 6.92 9.44 -8.78
C VAL A 89 7.07 10.42 -7.63
N ALA A 90 5.93 10.85 -7.07
CA ALA A 90 5.91 11.69 -5.89
C ALA A 90 4.96 11.09 -4.82
N LEU A 91 5.30 11.32 -3.56
CA LEU A 91 4.53 10.93 -2.38
C LEU A 91 4.01 12.19 -1.66
N PRO A 92 2.97 12.84 -2.23
CA PRO A 92 2.41 14.06 -1.64
C PRO A 92 1.50 13.68 -0.51
N LYS A 93 1.80 13.50 0.63
CA LYS A 93 0.96 13.11 1.80
C LYS A 93 -0.57 13.13 1.57
N PHE A 94 -1.06 14.09 0.76
CA PHE A 94 -2.41 14.28 0.23
C PHE A 94 -2.30 14.99 -1.12
N SER A 95 -3.46 15.35 -1.71
CA SER A 95 -3.56 16.16 -2.95
C SER A 95 -3.17 15.47 -4.25
N GLY A 96 -2.99 14.14 -4.25
CA GLY A 96 -2.63 13.40 -5.46
C GLY A 96 -3.74 13.30 -6.51
N TYR A 97 -5.03 13.43 -6.12
CA TYR A 97 -6.15 13.35 -7.06
C TYR A 97 -6.38 14.71 -7.75
N ALA A 98 -5.40 15.15 -8.50
CA ALA A 98 -5.35 16.45 -9.17
C ALA A 98 -4.50 16.38 -10.43
N GLU A 99 -4.67 17.34 -11.34
CA GLU A 99 -3.83 17.47 -12.54
C GLU A 99 -2.38 17.89 -12.21
N ARG A 100 -2.20 18.59 -11.10
CA ARG A 100 -0.88 19.02 -10.61
C ARG A 100 -0.81 18.91 -9.10
N VAL A 101 0.37 18.58 -8.59
CA VAL A 101 0.62 18.51 -7.16
C VAL A 101 1.99 19.11 -6.82
N ALA A 102 2.04 19.91 -5.75
CA ALA A 102 3.30 20.32 -5.15
C ALA A 102 3.69 19.31 -4.06
N ALA A 103 4.93 18.87 -4.10
CA ALA A 103 5.45 17.92 -3.11
C ALA A 103 6.89 18.28 -2.70
N PRO A 104 7.32 17.94 -1.47
CA PRO A 104 8.71 18.09 -1.05
C PRO A 104 9.65 17.34 -2.02
N ALA A 105 10.72 17.99 -2.44
CA ALA A 105 11.66 17.42 -3.41
C ALA A 105 12.28 16.11 -2.94
N GLU A 106 12.47 15.95 -1.63
CA GLU A 106 12.94 14.72 -0.96
C GLU A 106 11.95 13.55 -1.01
N ARG A 107 10.73 13.80 -1.50
CA ARG A 107 9.65 12.80 -1.68
C ARG A 107 9.30 12.63 -3.16
N ILE A 108 10.15 13.11 -4.04
CA ILE A 108 10.03 12.98 -5.49
C ILE A 108 11.23 12.16 -6.00
N PHE A 109 10.93 11.06 -6.69
CA PHE A 109 11.92 10.08 -7.10
C PHE A 109 11.87 9.87 -8.61
N ARG A 110 13.05 9.86 -9.26
CA ARG A 110 13.17 9.67 -10.71
C ARG A 110 12.74 8.27 -11.11
N LEU A 111 12.07 8.20 -12.25
CA LEU A 111 11.62 6.94 -12.83
C LEU A 111 12.69 6.32 -13.74
N PRO A 112 12.78 4.98 -13.81
CA PRO A 112 13.44 4.29 -14.90
C PRO A 112 12.84 4.69 -16.26
N GLU A 113 13.64 4.71 -17.31
CA GLU A 113 13.22 5.21 -18.63
C GLU A 113 11.99 4.49 -19.21
N ARG A 114 11.90 3.17 -19.02
CA ARG A 114 10.90 2.31 -19.69
C ARG A 114 9.63 2.05 -18.90
N ILE A 115 9.52 2.55 -17.66
CA ILE A 115 8.31 2.34 -16.85
C ILE A 115 7.18 3.27 -17.33
N SER A 116 5.97 2.75 -17.46
CA SER A 116 4.80 3.61 -17.71
C SER A 116 4.41 4.41 -16.45
N PHE A 117 3.65 5.50 -16.59
CA PHE A 117 3.21 6.25 -15.42
C PHE A 117 2.24 5.46 -14.55
N GLU A 118 1.42 4.59 -15.16
CA GLU A 118 0.50 3.72 -14.45
C GLU A 118 1.25 2.68 -13.60
N GLU A 119 2.26 2.02 -14.18
CA GLU A 119 3.12 1.09 -13.44
C GLU A 119 3.90 1.82 -12.34
N ALA A 120 4.41 3.00 -12.65
CA ALA A 120 5.13 3.84 -11.71
C ALA A 120 4.26 4.27 -10.52
N ALA A 121 3.00 4.69 -10.76
CA ALA A 121 2.03 5.02 -9.71
C ALA A 121 1.56 3.80 -8.89
N ALA A 122 1.87 2.59 -9.31
CA ALA A 122 1.55 1.37 -8.58
C ALA A 122 2.65 0.90 -7.62
N ILE A 123 3.86 1.46 -7.72
CA ILE A 123 5.02 1.01 -6.94
C ILE A 123 5.08 1.63 -5.54
N PRO A 124 5.05 2.96 -5.33
CA PRO A 124 5.49 3.55 -4.08
C PRO A 124 4.77 2.98 -2.86
N VAL A 125 3.46 3.21 -2.74
CA VAL A 125 2.74 2.79 -1.53
C VAL A 125 2.74 1.27 -1.37
N ASN A 126 2.52 0.51 -2.45
CA ASN A 126 2.38 -0.94 -2.36
C ASN A 126 3.71 -1.65 -2.10
N TYR A 127 4.69 -1.38 -2.96
CA TYR A 127 5.98 -2.10 -2.88
C TYR A 127 6.84 -1.61 -1.72
N LEU A 128 6.83 -0.28 -1.40
CA LEU A 128 7.50 0.19 -0.18
C LEU A 128 6.89 -0.43 1.06
N THR A 129 5.54 -0.50 1.16
CA THR A 129 4.90 -1.15 2.31
C THR A 129 5.36 -2.60 2.43
N ALA A 130 5.34 -3.35 1.33
CA ALA A 130 5.75 -4.75 1.34
C ALA A 130 7.25 -4.89 1.66
N TYR A 131 8.12 -4.14 0.96
CA TYR A 131 9.58 -4.19 1.12
C TYR A 131 9.99 -3.81 2.55
N HIS A 132 9.53 -2.66 3.02
CA HIS A 132 9.81 -2.18 4.38
C HIS A 132 9.36 -3.19 5.45
N THR A 133 8.15 -3.75 5.26
CA THR A 133 7.61 -4.76 6.17
C THR A 133 8.45 -6.03 6.20
N MET A 134 8.80 -6.55 5.04
CA MET A 134 9.45 -7.85 4.90
C MET A 134 10.94 -7.81 5.24
N PHE A 135 11.66 -6.81 4.73
CA PHE A 135 13.12 -6.82 4.75
C PHE A 135 13.71 -5.85 5.77
N VAL A 136 13.10 -4.66 5.96
CA VAL A 136 13.63 -3.68 6.92
C VAL A 136 13.15 -3.98 8.33
N MET A 137 11.83 -4.09 8.53
CA MET A 137 11.26 -4.38 9.86
C MET A 137 11.23 -5.88 10.18
N GLY A 138 10.99 -6.70 9.17
CA GLY A 138 10.84 -8.14 9.28
C GLY A 138 12.14 -8.92 9.19
N ASN A 139 13.18 -8.37 8.55
CA ASN A 139 14.48 -9.02 8.33
C ASN A 139 14.37 -10.45 7.81
N LEU A 140 13.51 -10.68 6.81
CA LEU A 140 13.36 -11.98 6.17
C LEU A 140 14.61 -12.34 5.38
N GLN A 141 14.98 -13.61 5.42
CA GLN A 141 16.17 -14.17 4.75
C GLN A 141 15.75 -15.16 3.65
N PRO A 142 16.58 -15.38 2.62
CA PRO A 142 16.33 -16.42 1.63
C PRO A 142 16.03 -17.77 2.30
N GLY A 143 14.96 -18.44 1.86
CA GLY A 143 14.47 -19.70 2.44
C GLY A 143 13.40 -19.53 3.51
N ASP A 144 13.18 -18.31 4.06
CA ASP A 144 12.10 -18.05 5.01
C ASP A 144 10.71 -18.25 4.35
N ARG A 145 9.72 -18.52 5.18
CA ARG A 145 8.32 -18.75 4.80
C ARG A 145 7.45 -17.60 5.30
N ILE A 146 6.61 -17.09 4.42
CA ILE A 146 5.73 -15.96 4.72
C ILE A 146 4.27 -16.29 4.39
N LEU A 147 3.35 -15.94 5.27
CA LEU A 147 1.92 -15.90 4.97
C LEU A 147 1.50 -14.45 4.67
N VAL A 148 0.89 -14.24 3.52
CA VAL A 148 0.37 -12.94 3.09
C VAL A 148 -1.15 -12.99 3.01
N HIS A 149 -1.84 -12.18 3.81
CA HIS A 149 -3.28 -12.01 3.69
C HIS A 149 -3.65 -11.00 2.61
N GLY A 150 -4.74 -11.26 1.88
CA GLY A 150 -5.21 -10.35 0.83
C GLY A 150 -4.26 -10.24 -0.35
N VAL A 151 -3.67 -11.36 -0.77
CA VAL A 151 -2.66 -11.44 -1.84
C VAL A 151 -3.10 -10.77 -3.13
N ALA A 152 -4.37 -10.86 -3.49
CA ALA A 152 -4.85 -10.28 -4.75
C ALA A 152 -4.90 -8.74 -4.75
N GLY A 153 -4.69 -8.07 -3.61
CA GLY A 153 -4.59 -6.62 -3.52
C GLY A 153 -3.19 -6.09 -3.88
N GLY A 154 -3.05 -4.77 -3.91
CA GLY A 154 -1.80 -4.13 -4.34
C GLY A 154 -0.58 -4.50 -3.48
N VAL A 155 -0.66 -4.35 -2.15
CA VAL A 155 0.45 -4.70 -1.23
C VAL A 155 0.69 -6.20 -1.20
N GLY A 156 -0.38 -7.01 -1.20
CA GLY A 156 -0.25 -8.47 -1.18
C GLY A 156 0.43 -9.01 -2.43
N GLY A 157 0.04 -8.53 -3.62
CA GLY A 157 0.69 -8.90 -4.89
C GLY A 157 2.14 -8.45 -4.96
N ALA A 158 2.46 -7.25 -4.45
CA ALA A 158 3.83 -6.75 -4.32
C ALA A 158 4.66 -7.65 -3.39
N ALA A 159 4.09 -8.04 -2.24
CA ALA A 159 4.77 -8.93 -1.29
C ALA A 159 5.12 -10.29 -1.90
N VAL A 160 4.21 -10.88 -2.70
CA VAL A 160 4.50 -12.14 -3.40
C VAL A 160 5.66 -11.97 -4.38
N GLN A 161 5.62 -10.95 -5.23
CA GLN A 161 6.70 -10.73 -6.20
C GLN A 161 8.05 -10.49 -5.52
N LEU A 162 8.08 -9.70 -4.46
CA LEU A 162 9.29 -9.47 -3.65
C LEU A 162 9.76 -10.74 -2.96
N ALA A 163 8.86 -11.54 -2.42
CA ALA A 163 9.18 -12.84 -1.83
C ALA A 163 9.85 -13.78 -2.85
N LYS A 164 9.30 -13.87 -4.06
CA LYS A 164 9.87 -14.70 -5.13
C LYS A 164 11.23 -14.16 -5.59
N ALA A 165 11.38 -12.84 -5.70
CA ALA A 165 12.66 -12.20 -6.04
C ALA A 165 13.78 -12.48 -5.02
N HIS A 166 13.41 -12.80 -3.75
CA HIS A 166 14.32 -13.07 -2.64
C HIS A 166 14.31 -14.54 -2.17
N ASN A 167 13.76 -15.45 -2.98
CA ASN A 167 13.73 -16.90 -2.68
C ASN A 167 13.01 -17.27 -1.38
N LEU A 168 11.88 -16.62 -1.10
CA LEU A 168 11.00 -16.98 0.02
C LEU A 168 9.90 -17.94 -0.46
N THR A 169 9.36 -18.74 0.48
CA THR A 169 8.17 -19.56 0.26
C THR A 169 6.91 -18.81 0.71
N VAL A 170 5.91 -18.73 -0.15
CA VAL A 170 4.73 -17.90 0.07
C VAL A 170 3.47 -18.73 0.28
N PHE A 171 2.85 -18.59 1.46
CA PHE A 171 1.45 -18.91 1.71
C PHE A 171 0.62 -17.65 1.42
N GLY A 172 -0.47 -17.78 0.67
CA GLY A 172 -1.25 -16.62 0.29
C GLY A 172 -2.76 -16.83 0.40
N THR A 173 -3.47 -15.92 1.06
CA THR A 173 -4.92 -16.04 1.20
C THR A 173 -5.68 -15.13 0.22
N ALA A 174 -6.69 -15.70 -0.44
CA ALA A 174 -7.69 -14.98 -1.23
C ALA A 174 -9.01 -15.77 -1.26
N SER A 175 -10.06 -15.18 -1.85
CA SER A 175 -11.32 -15.90 -2.11
C SER A 175 -11.19 -16.87 -3.29
N THR A 176 -12.15 -17.80 -3.40
CA THR A 176 -12.22 -18.80 -4.48
C THR A 176 -12.01 -18.20 -5.87
N ALA A 177 -12.69 -17.12 -6.18
CA ALA A 177 -12.63 -16.46 -7.50
C ALA A 177 -11.21 -15.94 -7.86
N LYS A 178 -10.31 -15.79 -6.90
CA LYS A 178 -8.96 -15.24 -7.08
C LYS A 178 -7.86 -16.29 -6.98
N GLN A 179 -8.18 -17.56 -6.77
CA GLN A 179 -7.17 -18.62 -6.61
C GLN A 179 -6.32 -18.80 -7.89
N GLY A 180 -6.93 -18.64 -9.07
CA GLY A 180 -6.21 -18.68 -10.35
C GLY A 180 -5.13 -17.58 -10.43
N PHE A 181 -5.48 -16.37 -10.00
CA PHE A 181 -4.53 -15.25 -9.94
C PHE A 181 -3.37 -15.51 -8.97
N LEU A 182 -3.63 -16.09 -7.80
CA LEU A 182 -2.58 -16.43 -6.83
C LEU A 182 -1.54 -17.36 -7.42
N ARG A 183 -1.98 -18.41 -8.15
CA ARG A 183 -1.08 -19.34 -8.84
C ARG A 183 -0.27 -18.65 -9.93
N GLN A 184 -0.93 -17.77 -10.70
CA GLN A 184 -0.28 -17.01 -11.78
C GLN A 184 0.86 -16.13 -11.30
N ILE A 185 0.71 -15.47 -10.12
CA ILE A 185 1.76 -14.59 -9.55
C ILE A 185 2.80 -15.34 -8.71
N GLY A 186 2.72 -16.67 -8.62
CA GLY A 186 3.74 -17.52 -8.02
C GLY A 186 3.57 -17.78 -6.53
N VAL A 187 2.35 -17.76 -5.98
CA VAL A 187 2.08 -18.20 -4.60
C VAL A 187 2.30 -19.71 -4.51
N ASP A 188 3.17 -20.17 -3.62
CA ASP A 188 3.50 -21.61 -3.47
C ASP A 188 2.35 -22.38 -2.82
N HIS A 189 1.72 -21.82 -1.81
CA HIS A 189 0.60 -22.40 -1.08
C HIS A 189 -0.61 -21.45 -1.11
N PRO A 190 -1.40 -21.46 -2.20
CA PRO A 190 -2.61 -20.65 -2.28
C PRO A 190 -3.72 -21.22 -1.38
N ILE A 191 -4.29 -20.37 -0.53
CA ILE A 191 -5.30 -20.73 0.49
C ILE A 191 -6.60 -20.01 0.18
N ASP A 192 -7.67 -20.76 -0.03
CA ASP A 192 -9.01 -20.20 -0.15
C ASP A 192 -9.64 -20.05 1.22
N TYR A 193 -9.59 -18.82 1.78
CA TYR A 193 -10.13 -18.54 3.11
C TYR A 193 -11.65 -18.69 3.23
N THR A 194 -12.37 -18.93 2.12
CA THR A 194 -13.82 -19.14 2.11
C THR A 194 -14.20 -20.57 2.47
N CYS A 195 -13.29 -21.52 2.27
CA CYS A 195 -13.51 -22.96 2.52
C CYS A 195 -12.38 -23.61 3.33
N GLU A 196 -11.24 -22.96 3.54
CA GLU A 196 -10.10 -23.49 4.29
C GLU A 196 -9.74 -22.62 5.50
N ASP A 197 -9.33 -23.25 6.60
CA ASP A 197 -8.69 -22.55 7.71
C ASP A 197 -7.19 -22.39 7.43
N PHE A 198 -6.74 -21.13 7.26
CA PHE A 198 -5.35 -20.85 6.93
C PHE A 198 -4.37 -21.29 8.04
N VAL A 199 -4.81 -21.33 9.32
CA VAL A 199 -3.96 -21.80 10.43
C VAL A 199 -3.71 -23.30 10.28
N ASP A 200 -4.75 -24.04 9.96
CA ASP A 200 -4.66 -25.50 9.77
C ASP A 200 -3.80 -25.84 8.55
N VAL A 201 -3.96 -25.09 7.43
CA VAL A 201 -3.15 -25.28 6.24
C VAL A 201 -1.66 -25.01 6.54
N VAL A 202 -1.35 -23.89 7.17
CA VAL A 202 0.03 -23.54 7.52
C VAL A 202 0.63 -24.58 8.48
N ARG A 203 -0.09 -24.95 9.54
CA ARG A 203 0.43 -25.90 10.56
C ARG A 203 0.55 -27.33 10.05
N ARG A 204 -0.31 -27.75 9.14
CA ARG A 204 -0.18 -29.07 8.48
C ARG A 204 1.05 -29.12 7.56
N THR A 205 1.34 -28.02 6.85
CA THR A 205 2.48 -27.92 5.92
C THR A 205 3.79 -27.68 6.66
N VAL A 206 3.75 -26.87 7.71
CA VAL A 206 4.91 -26.44 8.51
C VAL A 206 4.53 -26.56 10.00
N PRO A 207 4.64 -27.75 10.60
CA PRO A 207 4.22 -27.97 12.00
C PRO A 207 4.92 -27.05 13.01
N GLU A 208 6.18 -26.72 12.78
CA GLU A 208 6.96 -25.80 13.62
C GLU A 208 6.55 -24.34 13.48
N GLY A 209 5.80 -23.97 12.43
CA GLY A 209 5.38 -22.61 12.11
C GLY A 209 6.31 -21.89 11.14
N ILE A 210 5.90 -20.69 10.76
CA ILE A 210 6.54 -19.87 9.72
C ILE A 210 7.19 -18.62 10.30
N GLU A 211 8.06 -17.99 9.52
CA GLU A 211 8.90 -16.86 9.94
C GLU A 211 8.13 -15.54 9.94
N MET A 212 7.09 -15.38 9.10
CA MET A 212 6.34 -14.12 9.06
C MET A 212 4.89 -14.29 8.63
N VAL A 213 4.01 -13.46 9.21
CA VAL A 213 2.66 -13.22 8.67
C VAL A 213 2.48 -11.73 8.43
N MET A 214 2.07 -11.36 7.22
CA MET A 214 1.64 -10.01 6.85
C MET A 214 0.11 -9.91 6.94
N ASP A 215 -0.39 -9.17 7.94
CA ASP A 215 -1.84 -9.07 8.21
C ASP A 215 -2.34 -7.62 8.15
N PRO A 216 -3.12 -7.24 7.12
CA PRO A 216 -3.80 -5.94 7.02
C PRO A 216 -5.22 -5.95 7.58
N ILE A 217 -5.70 -7.09 8.13
CA ILE A 217 -7.12 -7.29 8.43
C ILE A 217 -7.48 -6.75 9.81
N GLY A 218 -6.78 -7.20 10.85
CA GLY A 218 -7.05 -6.76 12.21
C GLY A 218 -8.05 -7.61 13.00
N GLY A 219 -8.31 -7.21 14.24
CA GLY A 219 -9.25 -7.88 15.11
C GLY A 219 -8.85 -9.34 15.41
N LYS A 220 -9.77 -10.27 15.21
CA LYS A 220 -9.52 -11.71 15.43
C LYS A 220 -8.47 -12.29 14.48
N SER A 221 -8.26 -11.69 13.31
CA SER A 221 -7.26 -12.15 12.34
C SER A 221 -5.85 -12.15 12.96
N PHE A 222 -5.46 -11.10 13.65
CA PHE A 222 -4.15 -11.02 14.30
C PHE A 222 -3.89 -12.19 15.27
N THR A 223 -4.91 -12.62 16.03
CA THR A 223 -4.74 -13.76 16.93
C THR A 223 -4.55 -15.08 16.17
N ARG A 224 -5.26 -15.25 15.05
CA ARG A 224 -5.12 -16.43 14.20
C ARG A 224 -3.79 -16.44 13.47
N SER A 225 -3.41 -15.29 12.92
CA SER A 225 -2.11 -15.06 12.24
C SER A 225 -0.92 -15.36 13.18
N TYR A 226 -1.01 -14.92 14.44
CA TYR A 226 0.00 -15.23 15.45
C TYR A 226 0.18 -16.73 15.70
N ARG A 227 -0.89 -17.53 15.57
CA ARG A 227 -0.81 -18.98 15.71
C ARG A 227 -0.05 -19.68 14.59
N CYS A 228 0.17 -19.01 13.46
CA CYS A 228 0.95 -19.56 12.36
C CYS A 228 2.47 -19.44 12.60
N LEU A 229 2.89 -18.57 13.52
CA LEU A 229 4.30 -18.28 13.75
C LEU A 229 5.03 -19.43 14.45
N GLY A 230 6.24 -19.71 13.98
CA GLY A 230 7.24 -20.49 14.68
C GLY A 230 8.12 -19.63 15.59
N PRO A 231 9.12 -20.21 16.27
CA PRO A 231 10.18 -19.45 16.94
C PRO A 231 10.86 -18.48 15.96
N MET A 232 11.23 -17.30 16.43
CA MET A 232 11.71 -16.16 15.62
C MET A 232 10.68 -15.60 14.63
N GLY A 233 9.42 -16.03 14.70
CA GLY A 233 8.35 -15.56 13.83
C GLY A 233 7.89 -14.13 14.17
N ARG A 234 7.46 -13.38 13.15
CA ARG A 234 7.01 -11.98 13.26
C ARG A 234 5.59 -11.83 12.71
N LEU A 235 4.68 -11.27 13.51
CA LEU A 235 3.38 -10.80 13.02
C LEU A 235 3.52 -9.34 12.59
N ALA A 236 3.43 -9.07 11.30
CA ALA A 236 3.47 -7.73 10.75
C ALA A 236 2.07 -7.17 10.54
N ILE A 237 1.79 -6.05 11.19
CA ILE A 237 0.53 -5.32 11.15
C ILE A 237 0.74 -4.05 10.33
N TYR A 238 0.12 -3.95 9.15
CA TYR A 238 0.24 -2.79 8.25
C TYR A 238 -1.10 -2.24 7.78
N GLY A 239 -2.20 -2.71 8.35
CA GLY A 239 -3.55 -2.28 8.05
C GLY A 239 -4.55 -2.69 9.12
N PHE A 240 -5.79 -2.21 8.97
CA PHE A 240 -6.90 -2.51 9.86
C PHE A 240 -8.22 -2.53 9.08
N SER A 241 -8.28 -3.35 8.02
CA SER A 241 -9.41 -3.38 7.09
C SER A 241 -10.73 -3.86 7.74
N ALA A 242 -10.66 -4.61 8.84
CA ALA A 242 -11.84 -5.00 9.62
C ALA A 242 -12.62 -3.79 10.17
N ALA A 243 -11.99 -2.62 10.30
CA ALA A 243 -12.65 -1.39 10.72
C ALA A 243 -13.50 -0.75 9.61
N ALA A 244 -13.24 -1.06 8.34
CA ALA A 244 -14.01 -0.53 7.23
C ALA A 244 -15.42 -1.10 7.20
N GLY A 245 -16.41 -0.23 6.98
CA GLY A 245 -17.81 -0.64 6.81
C GLY A 245 -18.07 -1.23 5.43
N PRO A 246 -19.17 -2.00 5.26
CA PRO A 246 -19.61 -2.45 3.95
C PRO A 246 -19.95 -1.23 3.08
N GLU A 247 -19.77 -1.36 1.76
CA GLU A 247 -20.03 -0.32 0.77
C GLU A 247 -19.33 1.04 1.04
N GLY A 248 -18.25 1.03 1.84
CA GLY A 248 -17.51 2.25 2.18
C GLY A 248 -18.23 3.22 3.10
N LYS A 249 -19.24 2.77 3.81
CA LYS A 249 -19.91 3.57 4.85
C LYS A 249 -19.05 3.63 6.11
N ARG A 250 -18.96 4.81 6.70
CA ARG A 250 -18.28 4.99 8.00
C ARG A 250 -19.06 4.26 9.09
N SER A 251 -18.39 3.37 9.83
CA SER A 251 -18.98 2.66 10.96
C SER A 251 -18.04 2.67 12.15
N LEU A 252 -18.22 3.61 13.04
CA LEU A 252 -17.46 3.69 14.29
C LEU A 252 -17.67 2.47 15.19
N TRP A 253 -18.87 1.90 15.17
CA TRP A 253 -19.19 0.66 15.91
C TRP A 253 -18.36 -0.52 15.41
N ARG A 254 -18.22 -0.66 14.10
CA ARG A 254 -17.39 -1.71 13.51
C ARG A 254 -15.91 -1.54 13.86
N ALA A 255 -15.41 -0.31 13.78
CA ALA A 255 -14.04 0.02 14.17
C ALA A 255 -13.81 -0.30 15.67
N ALA A 256 -14.72 0.09 16.54
CA ALA A 256 -14.67 -0.22 17.97
C ALA A 256 -14.71 -1.72 18.22
N LYS A 257 -15.61 -2.46 17.57
CA LYS A 257 -15.72 -3.92 17.69
C LYS A 257 -14.42 -4.61 17.22
N ALA A 258 -13.85 -4.20 16.10
CA ALA A 258 -12.59 -4.74 15.60
C ALA A 258 -11.42 -4.42 16.56
N TYR A 259 -11.39 -3.21 17.13
CA TYR A 259 -10.39 -2.80 18.11
C TYR A 259 -10.48 -3.64 19.39
N ILE A 260 -11.69 -3.81 19.94
CA ILE A 260 -11.92 -4.65 21.16
C ILE A 260 -11.56 -6.11 20.89
N ALA A 261 -11.84 -6.62 19.69
CA ALA A 261 -11.49 -7.98 19.29
C ALA A 261 -9.98 -8.18 19.06
N THR A 262 -9.19 -7.10 19.01
CA THR A 262 -7.74 -7.17 18.85
C THR A 262 -7.09 -7.57 20.16
N ARG A 263 -6.44 -8.74 20.15
CA ARG A 263 -5.75 -9.27 21.33
C ARG A 263 -4.57 -8.35 21.71
N ARG A 264 -4.42 -8.11 23.01
CA ARG A 264 -3.22 -7.53 23.60
C ARG A 264 -2.20 -8.63 23.86
N TYR A 265 -0.96 -8.38 23.51
CA TYR A 265 0.13 -9.33 23.72
C TYR A 265 1.01 -8.84 24.88
N HIS A 266 1.21 -9.70 25.87
CA HIS A 266 2.08 -9.39 26.99
C HIS A 266 3.54 -9.60 26.60
N PRO A 267 4.49 -8.72 26.95
CA PRO A 267 5.90 -8.85 26.59
C PRO A 267 6.52 -10.18 26.99
N LEU A 268 6.20 -10.72 28.18
CA LEU A 268 6.71 -12.01 28.62
C LEU A 268 6.24 -13.18 27.77
N LYS A 269 5.03 -13.06 27.16
CA LYS A 269 4.57 -14.07 26.21
C LYS A 269 5.40 -14.05 24.93
N LEU A 270 5.68 -12.85 24.39
CA LEU A 270 6.52 -12.71 23.19
C LEU A 270 7.93 -13.26 23.43
N MET A 271 8.49 -12.97 24.61
CA MET A 271 9.76 -13.53 25.04
C MET A 271 9.71 -15.07 25.16
N GLY A 272 8.68 -15.61 25.80
CA GLY A 272 8.53 -17.05 25.98
C GLY A 272 8.32 -17.83 24.67
N ASP A 273 7.61 -17.23 23.71
CA ASP A 273 7.38 -17.81 22.39
C ASP A 273 8.55 -17.52 21.41
N ASN A 274 9.50 -16.67 21.80
CA ASN A 274 10.56 -16.14 20.94
C ASN A 274 10.03 -15.55 19.63
N THR A 275 9.03 -14.65 19.72
CA THR A 275 8.32 -14.06 18.58
C THR A 275 8.27 -12.53 18.68
N ALA A 276 7.95 -11.85 17.58
CA ALA A 276 7.75 -10.41 17.56
C ALA A 276 6.42 -10.00 16.94
N ILE A 277 5.95 -8.80 17.31
CA ILE A 277 4.88 -8.09 16.62
C ILE A 277 5.44 -6.77 16.14
N ILE A 278 5.31 -6.50 14.86
CA ILE A 278 5.80 -5.28 14.22
C ILE A 278 4.64 -4.52 13.60
N GLY A 279 4.61 -3.20 13.82
CA GLY A 279 3.67 -2.29 13.19
C GLY A 279 4.34 -1.48 12.10
N VAL A 280 3.70 -1.38 10.93
CA VAL A 280 4.24 -0.64 9.79
C VAL A 280 3.23 0.39 9.30
N HIS A 281 3.66 1.65 9.21
CA HIS A 281 2.88 2.76 8.66
C HIS A 281 3.82 3.74 7.96
N LEU A 282 3.93 3.65 6.64
CA LEU A 282 4.85 4.47 5.84
C LEU A 282 4.66 5.98 6.03
N GLY A 283 3.43 6.44 6.28
CA GLY A 283 3.14 7.84 6.52
C GLY A 283 3.88 8.45 7.72
N HIS A 284 4.38 7.64 8.65
CA HIS A 284 5.21 8.10 9.77
C HIS A 284 6.72 8.14 9.46
N LEU A 285 7.13 7.74 8.26
CA LEU A 285 8.52 7.82 7.80
C LEU A 285 8.83 9.16 7.10
N GLU A 286 8.01 10.19 7.29
CA GLU A 286 8.19 11.50 6.66
C GLU A 286 9.56 12.11 6.94
N THR A 287 10.09 11.92 8.15
CA THR A 287 11.43 12.39 8.56
C THR A 287 12.56 11.44 8.18
N ARG A 288 12.26 10.35 7.48
CA ARG A 288 13.19 9.30 7.08
C ARG A 288 13.21 9.10 5.56
N SER A 289 13.07 10.19 4.80
CA SER A 289 13.03 10.19 3.34
C SER A 289 14.23 9.46 2.69
N ALA A 290 15.41 9.54 3.30
CA ALA A 290 16.59 8.81 2.84
C ALA A 290 16.42 7.27 2.86
N ILE A 291 15.68 6.72 3.84
CA ILE A 291 15.37 5.28 3.89
C ILE A 291 14.44 4.93 2.73
N LEU A 292 13.37 5.72 2.55
CA LEU A 292 12.42 5.50 1.46
C LEU A 292 13.08 5.62 0.07
N ALA A 293 14.01 6.56 -0.08
CA ALA A 293 14.79 6.73 -1.32
C ALA A 293 15.59 5.47 -1.64
N LYS A 294 16.33 4.95 -0.66
CA LYS A 294 17.11 3.71 -0.82
C LYS A 294 16.22 2.52 -1.17
N GLU A 295 15.10 2.35 -0.47
CA GLU A 295 14.16 1.27 -0.74
C GLU A 295 13.54 1.39 -2.14
N LEU A 296 13.19 2.60 -2.59
CA LEU A 296 12.67 2.83 -3.95
C LEU A 296 13.73 2.57 -5.03
N ASP A 297 14.98 2.95 -4.80
CA ASP A 297 16.07 2.66 -5.74
C ASP A 297 16.24 1.15 -5.92
N GLU A 298 16.19 0.36 -4.83
CA GLU A 298 16.22 -1.10 -4.90
C GLU A 298 15.00 -1.68 -5.65
N LEU A 299 13.80 -1.15 -5.39
CA LEU A 299 12.58 -1.54 -6.09
C LEU A 299 12.65 -1.24 -7.59
N PHE A 300 13.19 -0.09 -7.98
CA PHE A 300 13.39 0.25 -9.40
C PHE A 300 14.47 -0.60 -10.06
N GLN A 301 15.49 -1.04 -9.35
CA GLN A 301 16.45 -2.02 -9.85
C GLN A 301 15.79 -3.39 -10.06
N LEU A 302 14.95 -3.86 -9.12
CA LEU A 302 14.19 -5.10 -9.29
C LEU A 302 13.21 -5.00 -10.46
N TYR A 303 12.56 -3.85 -10.66
CA TYR A 303 11.73 -3.60 -11.83
C TYR A 303 12.53 -3.64 -13.13
N SER A 304 13.65 -2.91 -13.19
CA SER A 304 14.50 -2.83 -14.38
C SER A 304 15.11 -4.17 -14.77
N SER A 305 15.38 -5.04 -13.80
CA SER A 305 15.85 -6.41 -14.03
C SER A 305 14.73 -7.42 -14.32
N GLY A 306 13.47 -6.97 -14.36
CA GLY A 306 12.30 -7.82 -14.65
C GLY A 306 11.90 -8.77 -13.52
N LYS A 307 12.48 -8.61 -12.31
CA LYS A 307 12.14 -9.44 -11.14
C LYS A 307 10.80 -9.09 -10.51
N ILE A 308 10.36 -7.84 -10.66
CA ILE A 308 9.03 -7.40 -10.26
C ILE A 308 8.36 -6.65 -11.41
N LYS A 309 7.03 -6.78 -11.51
CA LYS A 309 6.21 -6.04 -12.47
C LYS A 309 4.86 -5.71 -11.82
N PRO A 310 4.54 -4.43 -11.58
CA PRO A 310 3.26 -4.06 -11.00
C PRO A 310 2.08 -4.58 -11.81
N VAL A 311 1.12 -5.19 -11.14
CA VAL A 311 -0.12 -5.64 -11.77
C VAL A 311 -1.13 -4.50 -11.69
N ILE A 312 -1.47 -3.91 -12.84
CA ILE A 312 -2.54 -2.92 -12.95
C ILE A 312 -3.85 -3.68 -13.20
N GLY A 313 -4.73 -3.68 -12.20
CA GLY A 313 -6.01 -4.38 -12.29
C GLY A 313 -7.03 -3.62 -13.12
N LYS A 314 -7.13 -2.31 -12.93
CA LYS A 314 -8.03 -1.45 -13.71
C LYS A 314 -7.60 0.02 -13.62
N THR A 315 -7.77 0.73 -14.73
CA THR A 315 -7.56 2.17 -14.83
C THR A 315 -8.91 2.88 -14.98
N PHE A 316 -9.04 4.05 -14.37
CA PHE A 316 -10.20 4.92 -14.48
C PHE A 316 -9.73 6.35 -14.81
N PRO A 317 -10.53 7.19 -15.49
CA PRO A 317 -10.29 8.62 -15.55
C PRO A 317 -10.29 9.26 -14.15
N LEU A 318 -9.57 10.38 -13.97
CA LEU A 318 -9.53 11.09 -12.69
C LEU A 318 -10.93 11.40 -12.15
N GLU A 319 -11.83 11.81 -13.03
CA GLU A 319 -13.22 12.19 -12.75
C GLU A 319 -14.06 11.01 -12.23
N GLU A 320 -13.63 9.79 -12.50
CA GLU A 320 -14.27 8.56 -12.05
C GLU A 320 -13.70 8.01 -10.72
N ALA A 321 -13.06 8.85 -9.90
CA ALA A 321 -12.52 8.44 -8.61
C ALA A 321 -13.55 7.72 -7.72
N ALA A 322 -14.81 8.14 -7.74
CA ALA A 322 -15.89 7.46 -7.04
C ALA A 322 -16.09 6.02 -7.53
N ALA A 323 -16.04 5.78 -8.85
CA ALA A 323 -16.15 4.44 -9.45
C ALA A 323 -14.93 3.56 -9.09
N ALA A 324 -13.72 4.12 -9.11
CA ALA A 324 -12.50 3.45 -8.67
C ALA A 324 -12.59 2.99 -7.20
N HIS A 325 -13.09 3.86 -6.32
CA HIS A 325 -13.30 3.52 -4.91
C HIS A 325 -14.37 2.44 -4.72
N ARG A 326 -15.50 2.48 -5.46
CA ARG A 326 -16.51 1.41 -5.45
C ARG A 326 -15.91 0.07 -5.89
N TYR A 327 -15.11 0.10 -6.96
CA TYR A 327 -14.46 -1.11 -7.47
C TYR A 327 -13.53 -1.76 -6.45
N ILE A 328 -12.76 -0.98 -5.69
CA ILE A 328 -11.94 -1.54 -4.60
C ILE A 328 -12.82 -2.07 -3.47
N HIS A 329 -13.88 -1.36 -3.08
CA HIS A 329 -14.81 -1.83 -2.03
C HIS A 329 -15.53 -3.13 -2.38
N SER A 330 -15.84 -3.36 -3.65
CA SER A 330 -16.46 -4.62 -4.09
C SER A 330 -15.57 -5.85 -3.91
N ALA A 331 -14.29 -5.62 -3.54
CA ALA A 331 -13.27 -6.65 -3.41
C ALA A 331 -13.10 -7.57 -4.65
N GLN A 332 -13.56 -7.10 -5.83
CA GLN A 332 -13.40 -7.83 -7.10
C GLN A 332 -12.05 -7.58 -7.77
N HIS A 333 -11.40 -6.46 -7.42
CA HIS A 333 -10.12 -6.06 -8.02
C HIS A 333 -9.01 -7.07 -7.74
N VAL A 334 -8.06 -7.14 -8.67
CA VAL A 334 -6.74 -7.73 -8.51
C VAL A 334 -5.70 -6.66 -8.83
N GLY A 335 -4.57 -6.69 -8.15
CA GLY A 335 -3.51 -5.69 -8.36
C GLY A 335 -3.90 -4.27 -7.93
N LYS A 336 -3.26 -3.29 -8.56
CA LYS A 336 -3.45 -1.86 -8.32
C LYS A 336 -4.59 -1.28 -9.16
N VAL A 337 -5.35 -0.38 -8.57
CA VAL A 337 -6.25 0.52 -9.29
C VAL A 337 -5.53 1.85 -9.50
N VAL A 338 -5.66 2.42 -10.69
CA VAL A 338 -4.98 3.66 -11.08
C VAL A 338 -5.99 4.65 -11.65
N LEU A 339 -5.86 5.93 -11.32
CA LEU A 339 -6.53 7.00 -12.03
C LEU A 339 -5.58 7.56 -13.09
N HIS A 340 -6.06 7.66 -14.32
CA HIS A 340 -5.37 8.33 -15.42
C HIS A 340 -5.77 9.80 -15.45
N VAL A 341 -4.78 10.69 -15.58
CA VAL A 341 -4.96 12.13 -15.67
C VAL A 341 -4.57 12.56 -17.06
N ALA A 342 -5.56 13.06 -17.82
CA ALA A 342 -5.38 13.48 -19.22
C ALA A 342 -4.74 14.87 -19.33
#